data_fc4a1097f64d0ab6003782279f6c688d
#
_entry.id   fc4a1097f64d0ab6003782279f6c688d
#
_cell.length_a   1.000
_cell.length_b   1.000
_cell.length_c   1.000
_cell.angle_alpha   90.00
_cell.angle_beta   90.00
_cell.angle_gamma   90.00
#
_symmetry.space_group_name_H-M   'P 1'
#
loop_
_entity.id
_entity.type
_entity.pdbx_description
1 polymer ?
#
loop_
_entity_poly.entity_id
_entity_poly.type
_entity_poly.pdbx_seq_one_letter_code
_entity_poly.pdbx_strand_id
1 'polypeptide(L)'
;MSLTDAPALPAALRLGAVHLTVAGVDRSVAWYQQALGLRVHESDSKTAELGDGGETVIVLHQDPEATPARRHAGLYHYALLYPSREELARAALRLGVTRTPIQGASDHGTHEAIYLPDPDGNGIELAADRPREQWPPPEQEFSGGGPRPLDFDSLLATVPSEDPGPHVGAGLRMGHVHLHVGSVAQGLAFYRDVLGFEVWAQIPSAAFVSAGGYHHHLAFNTWKGEGVGPAPEHSVGLARWTVQLPAAADVAAVRARLDAAGVTAEDVDGGLLVRDPWNIPVEIVESNP
;
A
#
# COMPACT_ATOMS: atom_id res chain seq x y z
N MET A 1 4.21 -31.98 4.87
CA MET A 1 5.09 -31.01 4.21
C MET A 1 5.40 -29.95 5.24
N SER A 2 6.67 -29.61 5.44
CA SER A 2 7.00 -28.46 6.29
C SER A 2 6.49 -27.21 5.59
N LEU A 3 5.97 -26.20 6.32
CA LEU A 3 5.56 -24.90 5.77
C LEU A 3 6.71 -24.18 5.03
N THR A 4 7.95 -24.56 5.32
CA THR A 4 9.17 -24.03 4.68
C THR A 4 9.41 -24.55 3.23
N ASP A 5 8.65 -25.55 2.78
CA ASP A 5 8.75 -26.11 1.42
C ASP A 5 7.62 -25.63 0.47
N ALA A 6 6.75 -24.74 0.96
CA ALA A 6 5.69 -24.18 0.11
C ALA A 6 6.30 -23.16 -0.89
N PRO A 7 5.90 -23.18 -2.17
CA PRO A 7 6.39 -22.22 -3.14
C PRO A 7 6.04 -20.78 -2.71
N ALA A 8 7.00 -19.87 -2.88
CA ALA A 8 6.78 -18.44 -2.68
C ALA A 8 5.68 -17.91 -3.62
N LEU A 9 5.12 -16.76 -3.29
CA LEU A 9 4.21 -16.05 -4.18
C LEU A 9 4.92 -15.72 -5.51
N PRO A 10 4.21 -15.75 -6.65
CA PRO A 10 4.81 -15.49 -7.95
C PRO A 10 5.43 -14.09 -8.05
N ALA A 11 6.58 -13.99 -8.73
CA ALA A 11 7.29 -12.71 -8.90
C ALA A 11 6.48 -11.65 -9.67
N ALA A 12 5.48 -12.08 -10.46
CA ALA A 12 4.57 -11.19 -11.18
C ALA A 12 3.35 -10.73 -10.35
N LEU A 13 3.36 -11.00 -9.03
CA LEU A 13 2.38 -10.44 -8.10
C LEU A 13 2.29 -8.92 -8.25
N ARG A 14 1.08 -8.40 -8.25
CA ARG A 14 0.78 -6.97 -8.16
C ARG A 14 -0.17 -6.71 -7.01
N LEU A 15 -0.22 -5.47 -6.54
CA LEU A 15 -1.30 -5.03 -5.65
C LEU A 15 -2.41 -4.39 -6.49
N GLY A 16 -3.65 -4.72 -6.18
CA GLY A 16 -4.83 -4.02 -6.66
C GLY A 16 -5.18 -2.83 -5.78
N ALA A 17 -6.38 -2.30 -5.95
CA ALA A 17 -6.85 -1.16 -5.18
C ALA A 17 -6.83 -1.42 -3.66
N VAL A 18 -6.55 -0.36 -2.90
CA VAL A 18 -6.89 -0.32 -1.48
C VAL A 18 -8.32 0.21 -1.31
N HIS A 19 -9.07 -0.40 -0.41
CA HIS A 19 -10.40 0.04 -0.03
C HIS A 19 -10.32 0.74 1.32
N LEU A 20 -10.82 1.98 1.38
CA LEU A 20 -10.76 2.81 2.58
C LEU A 20 -12.16 3.12 3.10
N THR A 21 -12.37 2.97 4.40
CA THR A 21 -13.51 3.56 5.09
C THR A 21 -13.21 5.03 5.35
N VAL A 22 -14.09 5.92 4.87
CA VAL A 22 -13.98 7.38 5.02
C VAL A 22 -15.25 7.94 5.65
N ALA A 23 -15.12 9.03 6.42
CA ALA A 23 -16.27 9.67 7.05
C ALA A 23 -17.19 10.40 6.05
N GLY A 24 -16.67 10.80 4.88
CA GLY A 24 -17.44 11.48 3.85
C GLY A 24 -16.82 11.32 2.47
N VAL A 25 -17.48 10.58 1.59
CA VAL A 25 -17.00 10.26 0.23
C VAL A 25 -16.79 11.53 -0.60
N ASP A 26 -17.76 12.45 -0.64
CA ASP A 26 -17.65 13.68 -1.46
C ASP A 26 -16.45 14.55 -1.06
N ARG A 27 -16.22 14.71 0.24
CA ARG A 27 -15.06 15.45 0.76
C ARG A 27 -13.75 14.78 0.36
N SER A 28 -13.68 13.46 0.49
CA SER A 28 -12.48 12.71 0.15
C SER A 28 -12.22 12.73 -1.35
N VAL A 29 -13.22 12.49 -2.19
CA VAL A 29 -13.13 12.59 -3.65
C VAL A 29 -12.59 13.95 -4.08
N ALA A 30 -13.18 15.05 -3.58
CA ALA A 30 -12.73 16.40 -3.92
C ALA A 30 -11.24 16.62 -3.56
N TRP A 31 -10.82 16.10 -2.41
CA TRP A 31 -9.43 16.21 -1.97
C TRP A 31 -8.49 15.38 -2.85
N TYR A 32 -8.83 14.12 -3.14
CA TYR A 32 -8.01 13.24 -3.99
C TYR A 32 -7.85 13.80 -5.41
N GLN A 33 -8.91 14.38 -5.97
CA GLN A 33 -8.85 15.06 -7.26
C GLN A 33 -7.95 16.30 -7.20
N GLN A 34 -8.14 17.15 -6.20
CA GLN A 34 -7.38 18.40 -6.07
C GLN A 34 -5.92 18.18 -5.71
N ALA A 35 -5.64 17.37 -4.69
CA ALA A 35 -4.29 17.19 -4.15
C ALA A 35 -3.44 16.25 -5.01
N LEU A 36 -4.01 15.13 -5.45
CA LEU A 36 -3.28 14.08 -6.17
C LEU A 36 -3.56 14.05 -7.67
N GLY A 37 -4.62 14.75 -8.14
CA GLY A 37 -5.01 14.74 -9.53
C GLY A 37 -5.64 13.42 -9.99
N LEU A 38 -6.17 12.61 -9.06
CA LEU A 38 -6.85 11.37 -9.42
C LEU A 38 -8.14 11.65 -10.18
N ARG A 39 -8.49 10.74 -11.06
CA ARG A 39 -9.77 10.74 -11.78
C ARG A 39 -10.75 9.84 -11.06
N VAL A 40 -12.02 10.24 -11.03
CA VAL A 40 -13.12 9.39 -10.60
C VAL A 40 -13.48 8.47 -11.77
N HIS A 41 -13.47 7.17 -11.53
CA HIS A 41 -13.93 6.17 -12.50
C HIS A 41 -15.43 5.92 -12.32
N GLU A 42 -15.84 5.64 -11.06
CA GLU A 42 -17.23 5.46 -10.66
C GLU A 42 -17.46 6.15 -9.32
N SER A 43 -18.67 6.65 -9.10
CA SER A 43 -19.05 7.24 -7.82
C SER A 43 -20.55 7.23 -7.62
N ASP A 44 -20.97 6.92 -6.40
CA ASP A 44 -22.33 7.08 -5.90
C ASP A 44 -22.33 7.74 -4.50
N SER A 45 -23.46 7.73 -3.79
CA SER A 45 -23.56 8.35 -2.47
C SER A 45 -22.81 7.61 -1.34
N LYS A 46 -22.28 6.41 -1.61
CA LYS A 46 -21.64 5.53 -0.61
C LYS A 46 -20.24 5.11 -0.99
N THR A 47 -19.93 5.08 -2.28
CA THR A 47 -18.66 4.58 -2.80
C THR A 47 -18.10 5.49 -3.88
N ALA A 48 -16.77 5.51 -4.03
CA ALA A 48 -16.12 6.13 -5.16
C ALA A 48 -14.84 5.37 -5.52
N GLU A 49 -14.60 5.18 -6.80
CA GLU A 49 -13.40 4.57 -7.36
C GLU A 49 -12.53 5.63 -8.02
N LEU A 50 -11.24 5.65 -7.65
CA LEU A 50 -10.30 6.65 -8.13
C LEU A 50 -9.03 6.00 -8.68
N GLY A 51 -8.49 6.62 -9.72
CA GLY A 51 -7.26 6.18 -10.34
C GLY A 51 -6.69 7.21 -11.31
N ASP A 52 -5.86 6.75 -12.25
CA ASP A 52 -5.24 7.61 -13.28
C ASP A 52 -6.07 7.76 -14.57
N GLY A 53 -7.22 7.10 -14.63
CA GLY A 53 -8.09 6.96 -15.80
C GLY A 53 -7.96 5.61 -16.50
N GLY A 54 -7.03 4.78 -16.07
CA GLY A 54 -6.87 3.38 -16.46
C GLY A 54 -7.14 2.46 -15.27
N GLU A 55 -6.18 2.30 -14.38
CA GLU A 55 -6.29 1.43 -13.22
C GLU A 55 -6.96 2.15 -12.03
N THR A 56 -7.93 1.50 -11.36
CA THR A 56 -8.45 1.95 -10.08
C THR A 56 -7.43 1.58 -8.98
N VAL A 57 -6.96 2.58 -8.25
CA VAL A 57 -5.97 2.39 -7.16
C VAL A 57 -6.57 2.56 -5.78
N ILE A 58 -7.68 3.29 -5.65
CA ILE A 58 -8.38 3.56 -4.38
C ILE A 58 -9.88 3.37 -4.58
N VAL A 59 -10.51 2.68 -3.63
CA VAL A 59 -11.97 2.60 -3.51
C VAL A 59 -12.36 3.13 -2.14
N LEU A 60 -13.19 4.17 -2.12
CA LEU A 60 -13.69 4.80 -0.91
C LEU A 60 -15.05 4.22 -0.55
N HIS A 61 -15.26 3.93 0.74
CA HIS A 61 -16.52 3.48 1.31
C HIS A 61 -16.95 4.45 2.40
N GLN A 62 -18.12 5.05 2.25
CA GLN A 62 -18.64 6.00 3.24
C GLN A 62 -19.16 5.30 4.48
N ASP A 63 -18.68 5.74 5.63
CA ASP A 63 -19.27 5.49 6.93
C ASP A 63 -19.28 6.79 7.74
N PRO A 64 -20.44 7.49 7.81
CA PRO A 64 -20.52 8.78 8.50
C PRO A 64 -20.28 8.69 10.01
N GLU A 65 -20.36 7.49 10.60
CA GLU A 65 -20.08 7.25 12.02
C GLU A 65 -18.62 6.90 12.29
N ALA A 66 -17.82 6.67 11.20
CA ALA A 66 -16.44 6.26 11.34
C ALA A 66 -15.56 7.34 12.00
N THR A 67 -14.74 6.89 12.93
CA THR A 67 -13.81 7.71 13.69
C THR A 67 -12.40 7.13 13.66
N PRO A 68 -11.33 7.96 13.86
CA PRO A 68 -9.96 7.45 13.86
C PRO A 68 -9.70 6.42 14.97
N ALA A 69 -9.24 5.22 14.61
CA ALA A 69 -8.84 4.17 15.52
C ALA A 69 -7.43 4.43 16.08
N ARG A 70 -7.37 5.16 17.20
CA ARG A 70 -6.09 5.41 17.87
C ARG A 70 -5.60 4.16 18.61
N ARG A 71 -4.30 3.83 18.49
CA ARG A 71 -3.65 2.71 19.22
C ARG A 71 -4.25 1.33 18.89
N HIS A 72 -4.63 1.11 17.63
CA HIS A 72 -5.08 -0.17 17.10
C HIS A 72 -4.26 -0.53 15.85
N ALA A 73 -4.28 -1.80 15.49
CA ALA A 73 -3.77 -2.27 14.21
C ALA A 73 -4.59 -1.66 13.05
N GLY A 74 -4.02 -1.62 11.86
CA GLY A 74 -4.64 -1.06 10.67
C GLY A 74 -3.63 -0.36 9.77
N LEU A 75 -4.08 0.56 8.94
CA LEU A 75 -3.24 1.25 7.99
C LEU A 75 -2.22 2.18 8.68
N TYR A 76 -0.96 2.09 8.23
CA TYR A 76 0.01 3.14 8.43
C TYR A 76 0.06 4.05 7.20
N HIS A 77 0.35 3.50 6.02
CA HIS A 77 0.16 4.15 4.74
C HIS A 77 -0.04 3.12 3.62
N TYR A 78 -0.53 3.58 2.49
CA TYR A 78 -0.42 2.91 1.21
C TYR A 78 0.40 3.78 0.25
N ALA A 79 1.13 3.14 -0.66
CA ALA A 79 1.96 3.84 -1.62
C ALA A 79 1.33 3.86 -3.00
N LEU A 80 1.18 5.06 -3.56
CA LEU A 80 0.89 5.28 -4.96
C LEU A 80 2.20 5.33 -5.72
N LEU A 81 2.46 4.32 -6.55
CA LEU A 81 3.70 4.20 -7.31
C LEU A 81 3.56 4.86 -8.67
N TYR A 82 4.27 5.95 -8.85
CA TYR A 82 4.37 6.67 -10.10
C TYR A 82 5.31 5.94 -11.08
N PRO A 83 5.01 5.96 -12.39
CA PRO A 83 5.79 5.20 -13.38
C PRO A 83 7.21 5.74 -13.58
N SER A 84 7.49 6.97 -13.15
CA SER A 84 8.83 7.57 -13.26
C SER A 84 9.04 8.67 -12.21
N ARG A 85 10.31 9.05 -12.07
CA ARG A 85 10.75 10.15 -11.21
C ARG A 85 10.13 11.50 -11.64
N GLU A 86 9.95 11.71 -12.95
CA GLU A 86 9.30 12.90 -13.52
C GLU A 86 7.83 12.99 -13.11
N GLU A 87 7.11 11.85 -13.10
CA GLU A 87 5.72 11.83 -12.63
C GLU A 87 5.61 12.10 -11.12
N LEU A 88 6.54 11.62 -10.32
CA LEU A 88 6.64 11.99 -8.90
C LEU A 88 6.94 13.49 -8.74
N ALA A 89 7.81 14.06 -9.58
CA ALA A 89 8.09 15.49 -9.58
C ALA A 89 6.85 16.33 -9.92
N ARG A 90 6.03 15.90 -10.91
CA ARG A 90 4.74 16.55 -11.23
C ARG A 90 3.77 16.45 -10.07
N ALA A 91 3.73 15.32 -9.36
CA ALA A 91 2.95 15.19 -8.14
C ALA A 91 3.41 16.17 -7.05
N ALA A 92 4.73 16.31 -6.84
CA ALA A 92 5.29 17.29 -5.89
C ALA A 92 4.90 18.74 -6.28
N LEU A 93 4.98 19.11 -7.56
CA LEU A 93 4.53 20.42 -8.05
C LEU A 93 3.04 20.64 -7.78
N ARG A 94 2.19 19.61 -8.02
CA ARG A 94 0.75 19.68 -7.74
C ARG A 94 0.46 19.93 -6.27
N LEU A 95 1.14 19.23 -5.35
CA LEU A 95 1.03 19.47 -3.92
C LEU A 95 1.41 20.91 -3.57
N GLY A 96 2.45 21.47 -4.20
CA GLY A 96 2.86 22.86 -4.03
C GLY A 96 1.80 23.86 -4.52
N VAL A 97 1.26 23.68 -5.73
CA VAL A 97 0.24 24.54 -6.32
C VAL A 97 -1.06 24.52 -5.50
N THR A 98 -1.47 23.33 -5.04
CA THR A 98 -2.68 23.14 -4.21
C THR A 98 -2.45 23.48 -2.73
N ARG A 99 -1.21 23.78 -2.35
CA ARG A 99 -0.81 24.02 -0.95
C ARG A 99 -1.20 22.87 -0.03
N THR A 100 -1.13 21.65 -0.53
CA THR A 100 -1.39 20.45 0.25
C THR A 100 -0.21 20.17 1.17
N PRO A 101 -0.41 20.10 2.50
CA PRO A 101 0.68 19.88 3.44
C PRO A 101 1.22 18.46 3.33
N ILE A 102 2.54 18.31 3.39
CA ILE A 102 3.22 17.02 3.50
C ILE A 102 3.69 16.77 4.95
N GLN A 103 3.84 15.50 5.33
CA GLN A 103 4.36 15.09 6.63
C GLN A 103 5.86 14.84 6.60
N GLY A 104 6.42 14.53 5.44
CA GLY A 104 7.83 14.25 5.24
C GLY A 104 8.14 13.83 3.81
N ALA A 105 9.42 13.63 3.52
CA ALA A 105 9.89 13.09 2.26
C ALA A 105 11.25 12.41 2.48
N SER A 106 11.47 11.30 1.79
CA SER A 106 12.65 10.43 1.99
C SER A 106 13.17 9.84 0.69
N ASP A 107 14.46 9.61 0.66
CA ASP A 107 15.13 8.75 -0.30
C ASP A 107 15.53 7.46 0.42
N HIS A 108 14.89 6.36 0.06
CA HIS A 108 15.10 5.03 0.63
C HIS A 108 16.23 4.26 -0.06
N GLY A 109 16.83 4.81 -1.12
CA GLY A 109 17.79 4.10 -1.95
C GLY A 109 17.13 3.14 -2.95
N THR A 110 16.02 2.53 -2.61
CA THR A 110 15.17 1.74 -3.52
C THR A 110 14.16 2.60 -4.26
N HIS A 111 13.66 3.65 -3.64
CA HIS A 111 12.66 4.58 -4.18
C HIS A 111 12.76 5.95 -3.50
N GLU A 112 12.23 6.97 -4.14
CA GLU A 112 12.02 8.31 -3.57
C GLU A 112 10.55 8.45 -3.18
N ALA A 113 10.26 9.08 -2.02
CA ALA A 113 8.94 9.10 -1.41
C ALA A 113 8.57 10.46 -0.82
N ILE A 114 7.27 10.82 -0.91
CA ILE A 114 6.65 11.98 -0.26
C ILE A 114 5.45 11.49 0.52
N TYR A 115 5.36 11.87 1.80
CA TYR A 115 4.33 11.39 2.73
C TYR A 115 3.34 12.48 3.09
N LEU A 116 2.06 12.16 3.07
CA LEU A 116 0.98 13.07 3.44
C LEU A 116 -0.25 12.29 3.94
N PRO A 117 -1.14 12.91 4.74
CA PRO A 117 -2.40 12.29 5.12
C PRO A 117 -3.52 12.70 4.15
N ASP A 118 -4.52 11.83 4.00
CA ASP A 118 -5.81 12.22 3.46
C ASP A 118 -6.66 12.99 4.50
N PRO A 119 -7.87 13.48 4.16
CA PRO A 119 -8.75 14.20 5.08
C PRO A 119 -9.18 13.43 6.34
N ASP A 120 -9.15 12.10 6.31
CA ASP A 120 -9.47 11.23 7.46
C ASP A 120 -8.22 10.80 8.24
N GLY A 121 -7.02 11.20 7.77
CA GLY A 121 -5.74 10.88 8.39
C GLY A 121 -5.15 9.56 7.91
N ASN A 122 -5.66 8.95 6.83
CA ASN A 122 -5.02 7.81 6.20
C ASN A 122 -3.69 8.23 5.61
N GLY A 123 -2.61 7.54 5.96
CA GLY A 123 -1.29 7.81 5.43
C GLY A 123 -1.19 7.43 3.95
N ILE A 124 -0.60 8.31 3.17
CA ILE A 124 -0.31 8.14 1.74
C ILE A 124 1.17 8.35 1.54
N GLU A 125 1.77 7.49 0.74
CA GLU A 125 3.10 7.66 0.19
C GLU A 125 2.99 7.86 -1.32
N LEU A 126 3.57 8.94 -1.85
CA LEU A 126 3.76 9.11 -3.29
C LEU A 126 5.18 8.66 -3.59
N ALA A 127 5.35 7.62 -4.36
CA ALA A 127 6.63 6.97 -4.57
C ALA A 127 7.02 6.84 -6.04
N ALA A 128 8.32 6.86 -6.32
CA ALA A 128 8.87 6.42 -7.62
C ALA A 128 10.10 5.54 -7.36
N ASP A 129 10.07 4.35 -7.94
CA ASP A 129 11.18 3.40 -7.82
C ASP A 129 12.42 3.91 -8.56
N ARG A 130 13.58 3.64 -7.99
CA ARG A 130 14.84 3.72 -8.69
C ARG A 130 15.02 2.46 -9.59
N PRO A 131 15.80 2.57 -10.66
CA PRO A 131 16.20 1.37 -11.41
C PRO A 131 16.73 0.29 -10.47
N ARG A 132 16.30 -0.95 -10.68
CA ARG A 132 16.58 -2.06 -9.75
C ARG A 132 18.07 -2.31 -9.52
N GLU A 133 18.89 -2.06 -10.52
CA GLU A 133 20.36 -2.17 -10.45
C GLU A 133 21.01 -1.12 -9.53
N GLN A 134 20.28 -0.11 -9.11
CA GLN A 134 20.72 0.91 -8.16
C GLN A 134 20.31 0.61 -6.73
N TRP A 135 19.48 -0.41 -6.53
CA TRP A 135 18.99 -0.73 -5.19
C TRP A 135 20.11 -1.22 -4.29
N PRO A 136 20.17 -0.78 -3.04
CA PRO A 136 21.09 -1.35 -2.07
C PRO A 136 20.73 -2.81 -1.82
N PRO A 137 21.69 -3.66 -1.46
CA PRO A 137 21.39 -5.00 -0.97
C PRO A 137 20.47 -4.94 0.24
N PRO A 138 19.54 -5.91 0.42
CA PRO A 138 18.54 -5.89 1.50
C PRO A 138 19.13 -5.69 2.91
N GLU A 139 20.28 -6.29 3.17
CA GLU A 139 21.01 -6.16 4.44
C GLU A 139 21.59 -4.77 4.69
N GLN A 140 21.65 -3.93 3.68
CA GLN A 140 22.17 -2.57 3.77
C GLN A 140 21.06 -1.50 3.88
N GLU A 141 19.81 -1.85 3.60
CA GLU A 141 18.69 -0.90 3.58
C GLU A 141 18.55 -0.11 4.91
N PHE A 142 18.80 -0.78 6.03
CA PHE A 142 18.75 -0.15 7.37
C PHE A 142 20.10 0.01 8.05
N SER A 143 21.21 -0.49 7.46
CA SER A 143 22.54 -0.44 8.08
C SER A 143 23.20 0.94 8.05
N GLY A 144 22.74 1.83 7.18
CA GLY A 144 23.27 3.19 7.00
C GLY A 144 22.56 4.29 7.81
N GLY A 145 21.71 3.92 8.79
CA GLY A 145 20.97 4.91 9.61
C GLY A 145 19.56 5.23 9.10
N GLY A 146 19.05 4.48 8.14
CA GLY A 146 17.71 4.65 7.58
C GLY A 146 17.65 5.57 6.35
N PRO A 147 16.43 5.98 5.94
CA PRO A 147 16.20 6.82 4.76
C PRO A 147 16.92 8.18 4.87
N ARG A 148 17.37 8.69 3.73
CA ARG A 148 17.94 10.03 3.62
C ARG A 148 16.84 11.06 3.32
N PRO A 149 17.04 12.35 3.58
CA PRO A 149 16.15 13.40 3.10
C PRO A 149 16.06 13.38 1.57
N LEU A 150 14.84 13.53 1.03
CA LEU A 150 14.62 13.67 -0.41
C LEU A 150 15.24 14.97 -0.91
N ASP A 151 16.01 14.91 -1.99
CA ASP A 151 16.54 16.08 -2.69
C ASP A 151 15.46 16.63 -3.63
N PHE A 152 14.64 17.56 -3.11
CA PHE A 152 13.58 18.21 -3.86
C PHE A 152 14.10 19.03 -5.05
N ASP A 153 15.26 19.69 -4.91
CA ASP A 153 15.84 20.50 -5.99
C ASP A 153 16.21 19.59 -7.16
N SER A 154 16.83 18.45 -6.89
CA SER A 154 17.15 17.45 -7.89
C SER A 154 15.88 16.79 -8.47
N LEU A 155 14.86 16.51 -7.65
CA LEU A 155 13.59 15.94 -8.14
C LEU A 155 12.89 16.91 -9.09
N LEU A 156 12.70 18.17 -8.70
CA LEU A 156 12.00 19.17 -9.48
C LEU A 156 12.76 19.60 -10.74
N ALA A 157 14.09 19.48 -10.74
CA ALA A 157 14.91 19.74 -11.93
C ALA A 157 14.63 18.77 -13.09
N THR A 158 13.96 17.66 -12.86
CA THR A 158 13.54 16.72 -13.92
C THR A 158 12.38 17.26 -14.76
N VAL A 159 11.61 18.23 -14.23
CA VAL A 159 10.43 18.84 -14.90
C VAL A 159 10.49 20.37 -14.79
N PRO A 160 11.53 21.02 -15.31
CA PRO A 160 11.74 22.45 -15.13
C PRO A 160 10.64 23.27 -15.81
N SER A 161 10.03 24.18 -15.04
CA SER A 161 9.00 25.11 -15.53
C SER A 161 7.73 24.43 -16.09
N GLU A 162 7.46 23.19 -15.73
CA GLU A 162 6.22 22.50 -16.12
C GLU A 162 5.03 22.92 -15.24
N ASP A 163 3.86 22.98 -15.86
CA ASP A 163 2.57 22.93 -15.16
C ASP A 163 2.24 21.46 -14.88
N PRO A 164 2.01 21.05 -13.60
CA PRO A 164 1.70 19.65 -13.29
C PRO A 164 0.39 19.17 -13.94
N GLY A 165 -0.41 20.09 -14.49
CA GLY A 165 -1.74 19.79 -15.01
C GLY A 165 -2.74 19.37 -13.91
N PRO A 166 -4.03 19.25 -14.26
CA PRO A 166 -5.07 18.92 -13.28
C PRO A 166 -5.10 17.42 -12.88
N HIS A 167 -4.50 16.55 -13.69
CA HIS A 167 -4.58 15.12 -13.49
C HIS A 167 -3.23 14.44 -13.46
N VAL A 168 -3.16 13.33 -12.71
CA VAL A 168 -2.02 12.41 -12.76
C VAL A 168 -1.89 11.77 -14.14
N GLY A 169 -0.66 11.53 -14.59
CA GLY A 169 -0.36 10.80 -15.81
C GLY A 169 -0.72 9.31 -15.72
N ALA A 170 -0.83 8.65 -16.87
CA ALA A 170 -1.09 7.22 -16.95
C ALA A 170 0.06 6.38 -16.35
N GLY A 171 -0.26 5.20 -15.85
CA GLY A 171 0.70 4.23 -15.29
C GLY A 171 0.88 4.33 -13.78
N LEU A 172 0.04 5.12 -13.08
CA LEU A 172 -0.06 5.09 -11.63
C LEU A 172 -0.59 3.73 -11.19
N ARG A 173 0.02 3.13 -10.17
CA ARG A 173 -0.42 1.86 -9.61
C ARG A 173 -0.26 1.82 -8.09
N MET A 174 -0.86 0.82 -7.46
CA MET A 174 -0.58 0.52 -6.06
C MET A 174 0.83 -0.07 -5.96
N GLY A 175 1.71 0.56 -5.18
CA GLY A 175 3.08 0.12 -4.95
C GLY A 175 3.19 -0.85 -3.79
N HIS A 176 2.77 -0.41 -2.61
CA HIS A 176 2.80 -1.21 -1.40
C HIS A 176 1.76 -0.76 -0.37
N VAL A 177 1.53 -1.61 0.62
CA VAL A 177 0.74 -1.31 1.81
C VAL A 177 1.65 -1.45 3.03
N HIS A 178 1.57 -0.52 3.97
CA HIS A 178 2.27 -0.58 5.24
C HIS A 178 1.27 -0.55 6.40
N LEU A 179 1.33 -1.56 7.26
CA LEU A 179 0.37 -1.77 8.33
C LEU A 179 0.99 -1.49 9.71
N HIS A 180 0.17 -1.01 10.65
CA HIS A 180 0.42 -1.16 12.05
C HIS A 180 -0.12 -2.50 12.53
N VAL A 181 0.69 -3.26 13.26
CA VAL A 181 0.34 -4.58 13.80
C VAL A 181 0.74 -4.68 15.27
N GLY A 182 0.22 -5.68 15.98
CA GLY A 182 0.58 -5.89 17.39
C GLY A 182 1.86 -6.69 17.59
N SER A 183 2.36 -7.41 16.59
CA SER A 183 3.57 -8.24 16.70
C SER A 183 4.18 -8.53 15.34
N VAL A 184 5.45 -8.18 15.16
CA VAL A 184 6.21 -8.51 13.94
C VAL A 184 6.29 -10.03 13.74
N ALA A 185 6.50 -10.80 14.81
CA ALA A 185 6.58 -12.25 14.71
C ALA A 185 5.28 -12.91 14.25
N GLN A 186 4.12 -12.44 14.75
CA GLN A 186 2.82 -12.92 14.27
C GLN A 186 2.54 -12.50 12.83
N GLY A 187 2.95 -11.29 12.43
CA GLY A 187 2.86 -10.83 11.05
C GLY A 187 3.68 -11.72 10.11
N LEU A 188 4.91 -12.05 10.47
CA LEU A 188 5.75 -12.98 9.69
C LEU A 188 5.13 -14.38 9.60
N ALA A 189 4.60 -14.91 10.72
CA ALA A 189 3.93 -16.20 10.71
C ALA A 189 2.73 -16.25 9.76
N PHE A 190 2.01 -15.14 9.61
CA PHE A 190 0.89 -15.06 8.67
C PHE A 190 1.34 -14.72 7.24
N TYR A 191 2.00 -13.58 7.04
CA TYR A 191 2.30 -13.08 5.69
C TYR A 191 3.40 -13.87 4.99
N ARG A 192 4.44 -14.29 5.71
CA ARG A 192 5.52 -15.12 5.16
C ARG A 192 5.14 -16.60 5.14
N ASP A 193 4.82 -17.18 6.31
CA ASP A 193 4.74 -18.63 6.45
C ASP A 193 3.42 -19.21 5.89
N VAL A 194 2.31 -18.45 5.96
CA VAL A 194 1.02 -18.89 5.45
C VAL A 194 0.77 -18.34 4.04
N LEU A 195 0.84 -17.01 3.82
CA LEU A 195 0.55 -16.45 2.49
C LEU A 195 1.69 -16.68 1.47
N GLY A 196 2.94 -16.76 1.92
CA GLY A 196 4.08 -17.10 1.06
C GLY A 196 4.86 -15.90 0.54
N PHE A 197 4.77 -14.74 1.19
CA PHE A 197 5.70 -13.64 0.91
C PHE A 197 7.12 -14.00 1.35
N GLU A 198 8.11 -13.41 0.69
CA GLU A 198 9.52 -13.48 1.05
C GLU A 198 9.92 -12.27 1.88
N VAL A 199 10.79 -12.44 2.87
CA VAL A 199 11.32 -11.32 3.65
C VAL A 199 12.39 -10.62 2.84
N TRP A 200 12.19 -9.34 2.54
CA TRP A 200 13.20 -8.47 1.98
C TRP A 200 14.13 -7.94 3.07
N ALA A 201 13.54 -7.34 4.12
CA ALA A 201 14.28 -6.79 5.25
C ALA A 201 13.47 -6.88 6.54
N GLN A 202 14.17 -6.93 7.67
CA GLN A 202 13.55 -6.96 8.99
C GLN A 202 14.38 -6.19 10.00
N ILE A 203 13.69 -5.40 10.83
CA ILE A 203 14.24 -4.79 12.06
C ILE A 203 13.38 -5.21 13.25
N PRO A 204 13.79 -4.99 14.50
CA PRO A 204 13.02 -5.46 15.66
C PRO A 204 11.55 -5.02 15.69
N SER A 205 11.25 -3.81 15.14
CA SER A 205 9.92 -3.19 15.18
C SER A 205 9.17 -3.21 13.85
N ALA A 206 9.74 -3.77 12.77
CA ALA A 206 9.10 -3.84 11.46
C ALA A 206 9.65 -4.98 10.59
N ALA A 207 8.83 -5.43 9.63
CA ALA A 207 9.26 -6.33 8.57
C ALA A 207 8.73 -5.83 7.23
N PHE A 208 9.50 -6.09 6.18
CA PHE A 208 9.25 -5.73 4.78
C PHE A 208 9.25 -7.01 3.98
N VAL A 209 8.12 -7.32 3.35
CA VAL A 209 7.94 -8.59 2.65
C VAL A 209 7.46 -8.38 1.22
N SER A 210 7.85 -9.26 0.32
CA SER A 210 7.59 -9.12 -1.11
C SER A 210 7.43 -10.44 -1.83
N ALA A 211 7.29 -10.38 -3.14
CA ALA A 211 7.48 -11.48 -4.08
C ALA A 211 8.49 -11.05 -5.14
N GLY A 212 9.27 -12.01 -5.69
CA GLY A 212 10.20 -11.76 -6.77
C GLY A 212 11.33 -10.78 -6.45
N GLY A 213 11.69 -10.64 -5.16
CA GLY A 213 12.76 -9.76 -4.71
C GLY A 213 12.47 -8.26 -4.90
N TYR A 214 11.23 -7.83 -4.97
CA TYR A 214 10.84 -6.41 -4.87
C TYR A 214 11.14 -5.90 -3.46
N HIS A 215 11.42 -4.59 -3.27
CA HIS A 215 11.81 -4.08 -1.95
C HIS A 215 10.73 -4.28 -0.87
N HIS A 216 9.45 -4.15 -1.21
CA HIS A 216 8.31 -4.66 -0.43
C HIS A 216 6.98 -4.38 -1.13
N HIS A 217 6.09 -5.38 -1.17
CA HIS A 217 4.69 -5.20 -1.49
C HIS A 217 3.87 -4.93 -0.22
N LEU A 218 4.35 -5.47 0.89
CA LEU A 218 3.77 -5.26 2.20
C LEU A 218 4.86 -4.98 3.22
N ALA A 219 4.64 -3.98 4.06
CA ALA A 219 5.39 -3.78 5.29
C ALA A 219 4.44 -3.76 6.49
N PHE A 220 4.95 -4.13 7.67
CA PHE A 220 4.19 -4.03 8.90
C PHE A 220 5.11 -3.73 10.10
N ASN A 221 4.59 -2.93 11.03
CA ASN A 221 5.35 -2.41 12.16
C ASN A 221 4.54 -2.40 13.47
N THR A 222 5.26 -2.28 14.60
CA THR A 222 4.68 -2.15 15.94
C THR A 222 4.78 -0.72 16.51
N TRP A 223 4.87 0.31 15.68
CA TRP A 223 5.12 1.69 16.11
C TRP A 223 3.94 2.36 16.83
N LYS A 224 2.73 1.81 16.70
CA LYS A 224 1.58 2.18 17.54
C LYS A 224 1.58 1.49 18.93
N GLY A 225 2.51 0.57 19.15
CA GLY A 225 2.72 -0.22 20.35
C GLY A 225 2.61 -1.73 20.09
N GLU A 226 3.45 -2.49 20.76
CA GLU A 226 3.31 -3.95 20.78
C GLU A 226 2.00 -4.36 21.46
N GLY A 227 1.38 -5.43 20.95
CA GLY A 227 0.14 -5.98 21.50
C GLY A 227 -1.13 -5.18 21.14
N VAL A 228 -1.05 -4.18 20.23
CA VAL A 228 -2.27 -3.52 19.75
C VAL A 228 -3.18 -4.54 19.06
N GLY A 229 -4.48 -4.44 19.38
CA GLY A 229 -5.53 -5.30 18.82
C GLY A 229 -6.16 -4.73 17.54
N PRO A 230 -7.17 -5.42 16.99
CA PRO A 230 -7.95 -4.97 15.84
C PRO A 230 -8.58 -3.59 16.06
N ALA A 231 -8.75 -2.85 14.97
CA ALA A 231 -9.53 -1.61 15.02
C ALA A 231 -11.00 -1.91 15.35
N PRO A 232 -11.68 -1.03 16.11
CA PRO A 232 -13.10 -1.13 16.35
C PRO A 232 -13.92 -1.04 15.05
N GLU A 233 -15.15 -1.51 15.08
CA GLU A 233 -16.12 -1.20 14.04
C GLU A 233 -16.29 0.32 13.90
N HIS A 234 -16.72 0.79 12.73
CA HIS A 234 -16.83 2.20 12.41
C HIS A 234 -15.52 2.98 12.61
N SER A 235 -14.41 2.38 12.19
CA SER A 235 -13.11 3.07 12.15
C SER A 235 -12.78 3.54 10.75
N VAL A 236 -12.35 4.80 10.60
CA VAL A 236 -11.71 5.24 9.36
C VAL A 236 -10.40 4.47 9.16
N GLY A 237 -10.05 4.16 7.92
CA GLY A 237 -8.84 3.41 7.62
C GLY A 237 -9.03 2.35 6.56
N LEU A 238 -8.15 1.37 6.55
CA LEU A 238 -8.15 0.28 5.58
C LEU A 238 -9.32 -0.68 5.84
N ALA A 239 -10.27 -0.71 4.90
CA ALA A 239 -11.35 -1.70 4.89
C ALA A 239 -10.88 -3.05 4.34
N ARG A 240 -10.07 -3.04 3.27
CA ARG A 240 -9.34 -4.19 2.72
C ARG A 240 -8.28 -3.73 1.74
N TRP A 241 -7.38 -4.63 1.39
CA TRP A 241 -6.42 -4.45 0.32
C TRP A 241 -6.33 -5.70 -0.53
N THR A 242 -5.88 -5.57 -1.78
CA THR A 242 -5.97 -6.63 -2.79
C THR A 242 -4.59 -7.06 -3.25
N VAL A 243 -4.37 -8.37 -3.28
CA VAL A 243 -3.22 -9.04 -3.92
C VAL A 243 -3.72 -9.67 -5.21
N GLN A 244 -3.12 -9.32 -6.32
CA GLN A 244 -3.42 -9.84 -7.64
C GLN A 244 -2.34 -10.85 -8.04
N LEU A 245 -2.75 -12.07 -8.33
CA LEU A 245 -1.87 -13.16 -8.74
C LEU A 245 -2.06 -13.47 -10.23
N PRO A 246 -1.02 -13.84 -10.96
CA PRO A 246 -1.06 -13.96 -12.42
C PRO A 246 -1.97 -15.09 -12.94
N ALA A 247 -2.31 -16.09 -12.11
CA ALA A 247 -3.12 -17.21 -12.54
C ALA A 247 -4.02 -17.76 -11.42
N ALA A 248 -5.17 -18.34 -11.78
CA ALA A 248 -6.07 -19.02 -10.84
C ALA A 248 -5.36 -20.15 -10.07
N ALA A 249 -4.37 -20.80 -10.67
CA ALA A 249 -3.56 -21.82 -10.00
C ALA A 249 -2.75 -21.26 -8.82
N ASP A 250 -2.31 -20.00 -8.90
CA ASP A 250 -1.59 -19.33 -7.81
C ASP A 250 -2.55 -19.01 -6.66
N VAL A 251 -3.77 -18.57 -6.95
CA VAL A 251 -4.85 -18.37 -5.95
C VAL A 251 -5.18 -19.69 -5.25
N ALA A 252 -5.31 -20.78 -6.02
CA ALA A 252 -5.56 -22.12 -5.46
C ALA A 252 -4.41 -22.60 -4.57
N ALA A 253 -3.15 -22.27 -4.92
CA ALA A 253 -2.00 -22.60 -4.10
C ALA A 253 -1.99 -21.82 -2.76
N VAL A 254 -2.43 -20.54 -2.75
CA VAL A 254 -2.61 -19.78 -1.51
C VAL A 254 -3.72 -20.40 -0.65
N ARG A 255 -4.85 -20.79 -1.25
CA ARG A 255 -5.94 -21.48 -0.54
C ARG A 255 -5.44 -22.74 0.16
N ALA A 256 -4.70 -23.59 -0.57
CA ALA A 256 -4.16 -24.81 0.00
C ALA A 256 -3.23 -24.57 1.22
N ARG A 257 -2.47 -23.46 1.21
CA ARG A 257 -1.64 -23.06 2.35
C ARG A 257 -2.47 -22.56 3.54
N LEU A 258 -3.53 -21.80 3.28
CA LEU A 258 -4.48 -21.36 4.31
C LEU A 258 -5.16 -22.55 4.97
N ASP A 259 -5.66 -23.50 4.18
CA ASP A 259 -6.29 -24.73 4.66
C ASP A 259 -5.33 -25.55 5.52
N ALA A 260 -4.08 -25.73 5.05
CA ALA A 260 -3.04 -26.46 5.78
C ALA A 260 -2.65 -25.77 7.11
N ALA A 261 -2.76 -24.45 7.17
CA ALA A 261 -2.52 -23.65 8.38
C ALA A 261 -3.77 -23.52 9.28
N GLY A 262 -4.94 -24.06 8.86
CA GLY A 262 -6.19 -23.94 9.60
C GLY A 262 -6.76 -22.53 9.61
N VAL A 263 -6.40 -21.70 8.62
CA VAL A 263 -6.89 -20.33 8.45
C VAL A 263 -8.10 -20.32 7.53
N THR A 264 -9.22 -19.81 8.04
CA THR A 264 -10.44 -19.71 7.24
C THR A 264 -10.35 -18.58 6.22
N ALA A 265 -10.73 -18.87 4.98
CA ALA A 265 -10.91 -17.88 3.92
C ALA A 265 -12.32 -17.98 3.35
N GLU A 266 -12.89 -16.83 2.99
CA GLU A 266 -14.19 -16.71 2.34
C GLU A 266 -13.99 -16.70 0.82
N ASP A 267 -14.89 -17.33 0.06
CA ASP A 267 -14.89 -17.22 -1.41
C ASP A 267 -15.44 -15.86 -1.83
N VAL A 268 -14.71 -15.19 -2.72
CA VAL A 268 -15.13 -13.95 -3.38
C VAL A 268 -15.01 -14.12 -4.89
N ASP A 269 -15.59 -13.21 -5.66
CA ASP A 269 -15.49 -13.26 -7.12
C ASP A 269 -14.02 -13.21 -7.57
N GLY A 270 -13.62 -14.18 -8.36
CA GLY A 270 -12.24 -14.32 -8.85
C GLY A 270 -11.19 -14.73 -7.81
N GLY A 271 -11.56 -15.06 -6.56
CA GLY A 271 -10.55 -15.34 -5.55
C GLY A 271 -11.04 -15.68 -4.14
N LEU A 272 -10.35 -15.15 -3.16
CA LEU A 272 -10.62 -15.41 -1.75
C LEU A 272 -10.34 -14.17 -0.88
N LEU A 273 -11.08 -14.05 0.21
CA LEU A 273 -10.86 -13.05 1.27
C LEU A 273 -10.37 -13.77 2.52
N VAL A 274 -9.26 -13.34 3.05
CA VAL A 274 -8.71 -13.84 4.32
C VAL A 274 -8.45 -12.66 5.27
N ARG A 275 -8.51 -12.91 6.56
CA ARG A 275 -8.19 -11.91 7.58
C ARG A 275 -6.89 -12.25 8.28
N ASP A 276 -6.06 -11.23 8.46
CA ASP A 276 -4.83 -11.36 9.22
C ASP A 276 -5.11 -11.49 10.73
N PRO A 277 -4.09 -11.71 11.59
CA PRO A 277 -4.28 -11.81 13.05
C PRO A 277 -4.93 -10.59 13.72
N TRP A 278 -4.97 -9.45 13.06
CA TRP A 278 -5.60 -8.21 13.54
C TRP A 278 -6.91 -7.89 12.82
N ASN A 279 -7.51 -8.89 12.18
CA ASN A 279 -8.76 -8.76 11.45
C ASN A 279 -8.70 -7.83 10.22
N ILE A 280 -7.51 -7.55 9.69
CA ILE A 280 -7.34 -6.76 8.46
C ILE A 280 -7.62 -7.67 7.26
N PRO A 281 -8.61 -7.33 6.42
CA PRO A 281 -8.97 -8.18 5.28
C PRO A 281 -7.97 -8.05 4.13
N VAL A 282 -7.56 -9.19 3.59
CA VAL A 282 -6.73 -9.33 2.40
C VAL A 282 -7.53 -10.07 1.35
N GLU A 283 -7.79 -9.44 0.24
CA GLU A 283 -8.43 -10.05 -0.92
C GLU A 283 -7.34 -10.56 -1.87
N ILE A 284 -7.41 -11.82 -2.26
CA ILE A 284 -6.41 -12.47 -3.11
C ILE A 284 -7.13 -12.99 -4.34
N VAL A 285 -6.87 -12.39 -5.49
CA VAL A 285 -7.60 -12.65 -6.73
C VAL A 285 -6.66 -12.95 -7.88
N GLU A 286 -7.19 -13.59 -8.91
CA GLU A 286 -6.52 -13.64 -10.20
C GLU A 286 -6.51 -12.26 -10.84
N SER A 287 -5.37 -11.85 -11.38
CA SER A 287 -5.30 -10.60 -12.15
C SER A 287 -6.11 -10.74 -13.44
N ASN A 288 -7.05 -9.83 -13.67
CA ASN A 288 -7.69 -9.72 -14.98
C ASN A 288 -6.62 -9.34 -16.03
N PRO A 289 -6.63 -10.00 -17.20
CA PRO A 289 -5.65 -9.77 -18.27
C PRO A 289 -5.75 -8.36 -18.87
#